data_a6133c38ebab2f329f106eaee429b02b
#
_entry.id   a6133c38ebab2f329f106eaee429b02b
#
_cell.length_a   1.000
_cell.length_b   1.000
_cell.length_c   1.000
_cell.angle_alpha   90.00
_cell.angle_beta   90.00
_cell.angle_gamma   90.00
#
_symmetry.space_group_name_H-M   'P 1'
#
loop_
_entity.id
_entity.type
_entity.pdbx_description
1 polymer ?
#
loop_
_entity_poly.entity_id
_entity_poly.type
_entity_poly.pdbx_seq_one_letter_code
_entity_poly.pdbx_strand_id
1 'polypeptide(L)'
;MRTLIHDKKYNFKYMFDTETGAYLRTGILDEHGKDTGVDPFMGSFPHLIDVGIMGHCIHGKTGLCVKAGIGCYQSGLLIEKPNMRYEDFESIVEQCKGKVNQFALGGRGDPDQHGDFEKILKLCRENNIVPNFTTSGYGMTPEIAALCKQYCGAVAVSWYRSEYTLAAIKMLLEAGVKTNIHYVLGNNSINEAITRLKEHTFPEGINAVIFLLHKPAGMGSQENVLSPADPRVAKIFGEISAGKHPHKVGMDSCCVPGLVNFGSGVIYEALDTCEGARYSCYISADMKLLPCSFDQNEKYAVSLQDHTIAEAWNSEEFEAFRKPLRNRCPDCKDRENCMGGCPLMPKIVLCTRNKKTF
;
A
#
# COMPACT_ATOMS: atom_id res chain seq x y z
N MET A 1 -1.80 21.02 6.22
CA MET A 1 -0.48 21.74 6.15
C MET A 1 0.38 21.08 5.09
N ARG A 2 1.06 21.87 4.27
CA ARG A 2 1.96 21.35 3.21
C ARG A 2 3.41 21.39 3.69
N THR A 3 4.11 20.29 3.57
CA THR A 3 5.54 20.19 3.83
C THR A 3 6.29 20.06 2.51
N LEU A 4 7.33 20.85 2.32
CA LEU A 4 8.25 20.74 1.18
C LEU A 4 9.61 20.32 1.73
N ILE A 5 10.12 19.21 1.28
CA ILE A 5 11.37 18.62 1.76
C ILE A 5 12.34 18.47 0.57
N HIS A 6 13.62 18.79 0.81
CA HIS A 6 14.69 18.57 -0.14
C HIS A 6 15.54 17.37 0.30
N ASP A 7 15.46 16.27 -0.44
CA ASP A 7 16.39 15.16 -0.29
C ASP A 7 17.73 15.53 -0.93
N LYS A 8 18.67 15.97 -0.09
CA LYS A 8 19.99 16.44 -0.54
C LYS A 8 20.88 15.33 -1.07
N LYS A 9 20.70 14.07 -0.63
CA LYS A 9 21.50 12.92 -1.05
C LYS A 9 21.25 12.56 -2.51
N TYR A 10 19.99 12.58 -2.92
CA TYR A 10 19.55 12.24 -4.28
C TYR A 10 19.12 13.46 -5.08
N ASN A 11 19.25 14.66 -4.52
CA ASN A 11 19.00 15.96 -5.12
C ASN A 11 17.64 16.10 -5.81
N PHE A 12 16.57 15.82 -5.07
CA PHE A 12 15.20 16.05 -5.51
C PHE A 12 14.35 16.66 -4.40
N LYS A 13 13.21 17.23 -4.75
CA LYS A 13 12.26 17.77 -3.77
C LYS A 13 10.96 16.98 -3.80
N TYR A 14 10.32 16.87 -2.65
CA TYR A 14 8.97 16.34 -2.57
C TYR A 14 8.10 17.16 -1.63
N MET A 15 6.81 17.15 -1.91
CA MET A 15 5.78 17.81 -1.11
C MET A 15 4.76 16.77 -0.66
N PHE A 16 4.34 16.91 0.60
CA PHE A 16 3.21 16.18 1.15
C PHE A 16 2.21 17.13 1.79
N ASP A 17 0.93 16.94 1.50
CA ASP A 17 -0.17 17.68 2.11
C ASP A 17 -0.89 16.81 3.13
N THR A 18 -0.77 17.15 4.41
CA THR A 18 -1.31 16.36 5.52
C THR A 18 -2.84 16.33 5.58
N GLU A 19 -3.54 17.21 4.87
CA GLU A 19 -5.00 17.29 4.84
C GLU A 19 -5.58 16.48 3.68
N THR A 20 -4.98 16.64 2.49
CA THR A 20 -5.46 15.97 1.29
C THR A 20 -4.83 14.61 1.08
N GLY A 21 -3.63 14.37 1.65
CA GLY A 21 -2.78 13.21 1.38
C GLY A 21 -2.07 13.29 0.03
N ALA A 22 -2.11 14.45 -0.64
CA ALA A 22 -1.42 14.62 -1.91
C ALA A 22 0.10 14.57 -1.70
N TYR A 23 0.76 13.73 -2.48
CA TYR A 23 2.20 13.58 -2.53
C TYR A 23 2.69 13.86 -3.96
N LEU A 24 3.67 14.71 -4.08
CA LEU A 24 4.30 15.07 -5.36
C LEU A 24 5.81 15.12 -5.16
N ARG A 25 6.58 14.61 -6.11
CA ARG A 25 8.03 14.77 -6.12
C ARG A 25 8.52 15.24 -7.49
N THR A 26 9.65 15.93 -7.49
CA THR A 26 10.37 16.27 -8.70
C THR A 26 11.22 15.08 -9.15
N GLY A 27 11.71 15.10 -10.37
CA GLY A 27 12.90 14.37 -10.76
C GLY A 27 14.15 14.91 -10.06
N ILE A 28 15.32 14.38 -10.41
CA ILE A 28 16.62 14.89 -9.97
C ILE A 28 16.74 16.36 -10.43
N LEU A 29 17.22 17.23 -9.55
CA LEU A 29 17.44 18.64 -9.90
C LEU A 29 18.82 18.80 -10.54
N ASP A 30 18.92 19.69 -11.53
CA ASP A 30 20.19 20.11 -12.11
C ASP A 30 20.95 21.09 -11.18
N GLU A 31 22.10 21.58 -11.62
CA GLU A 31 22.93 22.55 -10.90
C GLU A 31 22.27 23.91 -10.65
N HIS A 32 21.23 24.22 -11.41
CA HIS A 32 20.40 25.43 -11.27
C HIS A 32 19.13 25.18 -10.44
N GLY A 33 18.93 23.96 -9.91
CA GLY A 33 17.76 23.58 -9.15
C GLY A 33 16.50 23.32 -9.98
N LYS A 34 16.63 23.16 -11.30
CA LYS A 34 15.54 22.84 -12.21
C LYS A 34 15.33 21.33 -12.27
N ASP A 35 14.07 20.92 -12.34
CA ASP A 35 13.66 19.54 -12.50
C ASP A 35 14.09 18.99 -13.87
N THR A 36 14.85 17.90 -13.86
CA THR A 36 15.29 17.21 -15.10
C THR A 36 14.28 16.20 -15.63
N GLY A 37 13.23 15.87 -14.86
CA GLY A 37 12.30 14.79 -15.16
C GLY A 37 12.87 13.37 -14.97
N VAL A 38 14.13 13.23 -14.53
CA VAL A 38 14.75 11.93 -14.28
C VAL A 38 14.38 11.43 -12.89
N ASP A 39 13.75 10.24 -12.79
CA ASP A 39 13.40 9.63 -11.49
C ASP A 39 14.66 9.46 -10.62
N PRO A 40 14.70 9.98 -9.37
CA PRO A 40 15.80 9.80 -8.44
C PRO A 40 15.97 8.34 -7.97
N PHE A 41 15.10 7.45 -8.40
CA PHE A 41 15.00 6.03 -8.09
C PHE A 41 14.63 5.73 -6.64
N MET A 42 15.19 6.41 -5.64
CA MET A 42 14.87 6.19 -4.22
C MET A 42 15.10 7.45 -3.38
N GLY A 43 14.47 7.50 -2.22
CA GLY A 43 14.75 8.49 -1.19
C GLY A 43 15.88 8.08 -0.25
N SER A 44 16.49 9.05 0.41
CA SER A 44 17.51 8.81 1.46
C SER A 44 16.93 8.13 2.71
N PHE A 45 15.61 8.21 2.86
CA PHE A 45 14.81 7.59 3.93
C PHE A 45 13.42 7.27 3.36
N PRO A 46 12.65 6.30 3.91
CA PRO A 46 11.28 6.06 3.45
C PRO A 46 10.38 7.27 3.71
N HIS A 47 9.49 7.58 2.77
CA HIS A 47 8.50 8.65 2.89
C HIS A 47 7.17 8.14 3.46
N LEU A 48 6.89 6.87 3.25
CA LEU A 48 5.77 6.10 3.79
C LEU A 48 6.32 4.85 4.46
N ILE A 49 5.80 4.51 5.64
CA ILE A 49 6.07 3.23 6.28
C ILE A 49 4.74 2.52 6.56
N ASP A 50 4.62 1.30 6.06
CA ASP A 50 3.60 0.37 6.52
C ASP A 50 4.04 -0.19 7.87
N VAL A 51 3.28 0.04 8.94
CA VAL A 51 3.62 -0.45 10.28
C VAL A 51 2.62 -1.53 10.71
N GLY A 52 3.10 -2.75 10.79
CA GLY A 52 2.33 -3.90 11.24
C GLY A 52 2.20 -3.93 12.75
N ILE A 53 1.32 -3.13 13.32
CA ILE A 53 1.08 -3.10 14.77
C ILE A 53 0.38 -4.36 15.29
N MET A 54 -0.32 -5.08 14.41
CA MET A 54 -1.05 -6.31 14.75
C MET A 54 -0.22 -7.56 14.46
N GLY A 55 -0.02 -8.40 15.50
CA GLY A 55 0.65 -9.70 15.39
C GLY A 55 -0.31 -10.88 15.26
N HIS A 56 -1.59 -10.69 15.59
CA HIS A 56 -2.63 -11.72 15.47
C HIS A 56 -3.93 -11.13 14.90
N CYS A 57 -4.81 -12.00 14.43
CA CYS A 57 -6.07 -11.61 13.78
C CYS A 57 -7.27 -12.26 14.46
N ILE A 58 -8.27 -11.46 14.84
CA ILE A 58 -9.53 -11.96 15.38
C ILE A 58 -10.27 -12.81 14.33
N HIS A 59 -10.14 -12.49 13.04
CA HIS A 59 -10.70 -13.28 11.95
C HIS A 59 -10.03 -14.64 11.79
N GLY A 60 -8.79 -14.80 12.28
CA GLY A 60 -8.12 -16.09 12.40
C GLY A 60 -8.92 -17.08 13.22
N LYS A 61 -9.57 -16.60 14.29
CA LYS A 61 -10.43 -17.41 15.15
C LYS A 61 -11.84 -17.63 14.58
N THR A 62 -12.39 -16.64 13.90
CA THR A 62 -13.77 -16.68 13.38
C THR A 62 -13.88 -17.24 11.96
N GLY A 63 -12.80 -17.19 11.17
CA GLY A 63 -12.78 -17.59 9.76
C GLY A 63 -13.61 -16.71 8.83
N LEU A 64 -14.02 -15.51 9.25
CA LEU A 64 -14.92 -14.63 8.48
C LEU A 64 -14.33 -14.22 7.14
N CYS A 65 -13.05 -13.87 7.07
CA CYS A 65 -12.39 -13.51 5.81
C CYS A 65 -12.33 -14.70 4.83
N VAL A 66 -12.09 -15.92 5.31
CA VAL A 66 -12.09 -17.13 4.48
C VAL A 66 -13.48 -17.42 3.95
N LYS A 67 -14.52 -17.26 4.78
CA LYS A 67 -15.93 -17.37 4.35
C LYS A 67 -16.28 -16.33 3.27
N ALA A 68 -15.64 -15.17 3.31
CA ALA A 68 -15.76 -14.14 2.27
C ALA A 68 -14.90 -14.42 1.01
N GLY A 69 -14.21 -15.56 0.94
CA GLY A 69 -13.34 -15.96 -0.18
C GLY A 69 -12.01 -15.22 -0.24
N ILE A 70 -11.55 -14.65 0.88
CA ILE A 70 -10.32 -13.87 0.96
C ILE A 70 -9.17 -14.75 1.47
N GLY A 71 -8.13 -14.90 0.66
CA GLY A 71 -6.85 -15.50 1.07
C GLY A 71 -5.97 -14.46 1.77
N CYS A 72 -5.80 -14.60 3.08
CA CYS A 72 -5.00 -13.67 3.88
C CYS A 72 -3.50 -13.78 3.56
N TYR A 73 -2.90 -12.74 3.00
CA TYR A 73 -1.46 -12.72 2.69
C TYR A 73 -0.57 -12.73 3.94
N GLN A 74 -1.09 -12.31 5.09
CA GLN A 74 -0.41 -12.31 6.38
C GLN A 74 -0.58 -13.64 7.14
N SER A 75 -1.24 -14.64 6.56
CA SER A 75 -1.47 -15.95 7.20
C SER A 75 -2.16 -15.86 8.57
N GLY A 76 -3.08 -14.92 8.75
CA GLY A 76 -3.70 -14.61 10.04
C GLY A 76 -4.49 -15.76 10.70
N LEU A 77 -4.83 -16.83 9.93
CA LEU A 77 -5.40 -18.08 10.46
C LEU A 77 -4.34 -19.02 11.04
N LEU A 78 -3.11 -18.93 10.56
CA LEU A 78 -2.06 -19.92 10.81
C LEU A 78 -0.99 -19.41 11.77
N ILE A 79 -0.82 -18.08 11.85
CA ILE A 79 0.26 -17.45 12.61
C ILE A 79 -0.35 -16.51 13.63
N GLU A 80 0.04 -16.67 14.88
CA GLU A 80 -0.30 -15.79 16.00
C GLU A 80 1.00 -15.33 16.67
N LYS A 81 1.23 -14.00 16.70
CA LYS A 81 2.33 -13.35 17.41
C LYS A 81 1.75 -12.27 18.32
N PRO A 82 2.49 -11.77 19.32
CA PRO A 82 2.09 -10.59 20.08
C PRO A 82 1.91 -9.39 19.14
N ASN A 83 1.00 -8.49 19.51
CA ASN A 83 0.93 -7.17 18.90
C ASN A 83 2.20 -6.37 19.21
N MET A 84 2.54 -5.38 18.40
CA MET A 84 3.64 -4.47 18.66
C MET A 84 3.39 -3.75 20.00
N ARG A 85 4.39 -3.69 20.86
CA ARG A 85 4.29 -2.94 22.11
C ARG A 85 4.28 -1.43 21.80
N TYR A 86 3.62 -0.66 22.64
CA TYR A 86 3.56 0.79 22.47
C TYR A 86 4.96 1.43 22.49
N GLU A 87 5.86 0.97 23.35
CA GLU A 87 7.25 1.46 23.45
C GLU A 87 8.05 1.20 22.16
N ASP A 88 7.82 0.05 21.51
CA ASP A 88 8.44 -0.26 20.23
C ASP A 88 7.93 0.68 19.13
N PHE A 89 6.62 0.96 19.11
CA PHE A 89 6.02 1.93 18.20
C PHE A 89 6.53 3.35 18.45
N GLU A 90 6.68 3.76 19.71
CA GLU A 90 7.25 5.05 20.09
C GLU A 90 8.69 5.21 19.59
N SER A 91 9.51 4.15 19.70
CA SER A 91 10.86 4.11 19.13
C SER A 91 10.88 4.29 17.61
N ILE A 92 9.91 3.70 16.89
CA ILE A 92 9.76 3.88 15.44
C ILE A 92 9.43 5.35 15.13
N VAL A 93 8.45 5.94 15.83
CA VAL A 93 8.05 7.33 15.64
C VAL A 93 9.21 8.28 15.86
N GLU A 94 10.01 8.07 16.91
CA GLU A 94 11.18 8.92 17.20
C GLU A 94 12.20 8.92 16.07
N GLN A 95 12.46 7.78 15.44
CA GLN A 95 13.38 7.67 14.30
C GLN A 95 12.82 8.30 13.01
N CYS A 96 11.49 8.44 12.93
CA CYS A 96 10.76 8.94 11.75
C CYS A 96 10.47 10.44 11.77
N LYS A 97 10.62 11.12 12.93
CA LYS A 97 10.35 12.55 13.09
C LYS A 97 11.00 13.40 12.01
N GLY A 98 10.20 14.22 11.31
CA GLY A 98 10.65 15.13 10.27
C GLY A 98 11.17 14.47 9.00
N LYS A 99 11.05 13.13 8.87
CA LYS A 99 11.51 12.35 7.71
C LYS A 99 10.36 11.61 7.03
N VAL A 100 9.41 11.10 7.78
CA VAL A 100 8.26 10.33 7.28
C VAL A 100 7.01 11.17 7.32
N ASN A 101 6.21 11.15 6.27
CA ASN A 101 4.99 11.94 6.16
C ASN A 101 3.75 11.19 6.70
N GLN A 102 3.73 9.87 6.54
CA GLN A 102 2.56 9.07 6.88
C GLN A 102 2.94 7.63 7.23
N PHE A 103 2.15 7.05 8.12
CA PHE A 103 2.13 5.61 8.39
C PHE A 103 0.86 4.98 7.84
N ALA A 104 1.01 3.78 7.26
CA ALA A 104 -0.10 2.89 6.96
C ALA A 104 -0.09 1.77 8.02
N LEU A 105 -0.98 1.89 9.01
CA LEU A 105 -1.08 0.90 10.09
C LEU A 105 -1.76 -0.37 9.60
N GLY A 106 -1.22 -1.51 9.97
CA GLY A 106 -1.68 -2.80 9.49
C GLY A 106 -1.15 -3.95 10.33
N GLY A 107 -0.73 -5.01 9.64
CA GLY A 107 -0.20 -6.23 10.23
C GLY A 107 -1.13 -7.42 10.03
N ARG A 108 -1.12 -8.36 10.98
CA ARG A 108 -1.85 -9.63 10.89
C ARG A 108 -3.31 -9.53 11.37
N GLY A 109 -3.84 -8.34 11.55
CA GLY A 109 -5.22 -8.09 11.97
C GLY A 109 -5.64 -6.66 11.70
N ASP A 110 -6.82 -6.29 12.15
CA ASP A 110 -7.35 -4.94 12.01
C ASP A 110 -6.72 -4.02 13.07
N PRO A 111 -6.04 -2.92 12.70
CA PRO A 111 -5.36 -2.02 13.63
C PRO A 111 -6.27 -1.39 14.70
N ASP A 112 -7.54 -1.17 14.38
CA ASP A 112 -8.55 -0.65 15.30
C ASP A 112 -8.90 -1.61 16.44
N GLN A 113 -8.35 -2.84 16.42
CA GLN A 113 -8.43 -3.82 17.51
C GLN A 113 -7.18 -3.82 18.43
N HIS A 114 -6.21 -2.92 18.18
CA HIS A 114 -5.04 -2.81 19.04
C HIS A 114 -5.39 -2.15 20.37
N GLY A 115 -4.90 -2.67 21.50
CA GLY A 115 -5.22 -2.13 22.84
C GLY A 115 -4.80 -0.68 23.04
N ASP A 116 -3.75 -0.23 22.36
CA ASP A 116 -3.25 1.16 22.44
C ASP A 116 -3.58 1.97 21.18
N PHE A 117 -4.62 1.60 20.41
CA PHE A 117 -4.94 2.20 19.12
C PHE A 117 -5.02 3.73 19.18
N GLU A 118 -5.78 4.30 20.13
CA GLU A 118 -5.91 5.75 20.30
C GLU A 118 -4.57 6.41 20.59
N LYS A 119 -3.76 5.85 21.49
CA LYS A 119 -2.43 6.37 21.84
C LYS A 119 -1.50 6.38 20.61
N ILE A 120 -1.54 5.32 19.79
CA ILE A 120 -0.78 5.19 18.56
C ILE A 120 -1.16 6.30 17.58
N LEU A 121 -2.45 6.52 17.34
CA LEU A 121 -2.94 7.56 16.43
C LEU A 121 -2.52 8.96 16.90
N LYS A 122 -2.67 9.23 18.19
CA LYS A 122 -2.31 10.50 18.83
C LYS A 122 -0.81 10.77 18.70
N LEU A 123 0.04 9.78 19.02
CA LEU A 123 1.49 9.89 18.92
C LEU A 123 1.95 10.24 17.50
N CYS A 124 1.35 9.61 16.47
CA CYS A 124 1.63 9.95 15.08
C CYS A 124 1.39 11.44 14.82
N ARG A 125 0.20 11.95 15.18
CA ARG A 125 -0.17 13.36 14.94
C ARG A 125 0.70 14.35 15.70
N GLU A 126 1.04 14.06 16.94
CA GLU A 126 1.94 14.89 17.75
C GLU A 126 3.33 15.02 17.13
N ASN A 127 3.73 14.05 16.28
CA ASN A 127 4.99 14.06 15.56
C ASN A 127 4.85 14.42 14.07
N ASN A 128 3.73 15.01 13.66
CA ASN A 128 3.43 15.41 12.27
C ASN A 128 3.43 14.24 11.26
N ILE A 129 3.19 13.02 11.72
CA ILE A 129 3.02 11.84 10.87
C ILE A 129 1.51 11.58 10.73
N VAL A 130 1.03 11.40 9.51
CA VAL A 130 -0.40 11.12 9.25
C VAL A 130 -0.66 9.64 9.37
N PRO A 131 -1.42 9.14 10.37
CA PRO A 131 -1.79 7.75 10.43
C PRO A 131 -2.95 7.47 9.46
N ASN A 132 -2.80 6.41 8.69
CA ASN A 132 -3.84 5.79 7.88
C ASN A 132 -3.89 4.31 8.25
N PHE A 133 -5.00 3.63 8.01
CA PHE A 133 -5.05 2.19 8.23
C PHE A 133 -6.09 1.50 7.34
N THR A 134 -5.99 0.17 7.29
CA THR A 134 -6.96 -0.69 6.63
C THR A 134 -7.61 -1.59 7.65
N THR A 135 -8.94 -1.68 7.64
CA THR A 135 -9.74 -2.57 8.48
C THR A 135 -10.66 -3.44 7.64
N SER A 136 -11.09 -4.56 8.18
CA SER A 136 -12.21 -5.33 7.63
C SER A 136 -13.57 -4.67 7.92
N GLY A 137 -13.59 -3.78 8.90
CA GLY A 137 -14.80 -3.16 9.45
C GLY A 137 -15.47 -3.96 10.56
N TYR A 138 -14.96 -5.15 10.89
CA TYR A 138 -15.52 -5.96 11.97
C TYR A 138 -15.20 -5.33 13.32
N GLY A 139 -16.25 -5.06 14.12
CA GLY A 139 -16.10 -4.41 15.43
C GLY A 139 -15.92 -2.89 15.36
N MET A 140 -16.11 -2.25 14.18
CA MET A 140 -16.16 -0.79 14.07
C MET A 140 -17.30 -0.24 14.93
N THR A 141 -17.00 0.81 15.72
CA THR A 141 -17.97 1.50 16.59
C THR A 141 -17.97 3.00 16.28
N PRO A 142 -19.01 3.75 16.71
CA PRO A 142 -19.03 5.22 16.59
C PRO A 142 -17.85 5.89 17.26
N GLU A 143 -17.36 5.37 18.39
CA GLU A 143 -16.20 5.88 19.12
C GLU A 143 -14.92 5.70 18.30
N ILE A 144 -14.70 4.52 17.70
CA ILE A 144 -13.56 4.26 16.79
C ILE A 144 -13.66 5.19 15.56
N ALA A 145 -14.85 5.35 14.98
CA ALA A 145 -15.04 6.25 13.83
C ALA A 145 -14.74 7.71 14.20
N ALA A 146 -15.08 8.14 15.41
CA ALA A 146 -14.75 9.48 15.93
C ALA A 146 -13.23 9.67 16.08
N LEU A 147 -12.51 8.68 16.62
CA LEU A 147 -11.04 8.69 16.68
C LEU A 147 -10.43 8.77 15.27
N CYS A 148 -10.97 8.00 14.32
CA CYS A 148 -10.53 8.06 12.93
C CYS A 148 -10.71 9.46 12.33
N LYS A 149 -11.85 10.12 12.60
CA LYS A 149 -12.09 11.50 12.16
C LYS A 149 -11.10 12.48 12.73
N GLN A 150 -10.74 12.30 13.98
CA GLN A 150 -9.84 13.21 14.71
C GLN A 150 -8.39 13.06 14.25
N TYR A 151 -7.93 11.83 14.01
CA TYR A 151 -6.50 11.54 13.84
C TYR A 151 -6.12 11.02 12.46
N CYS A 152 -6.97 10.26 11.77
CA CYS A 152 -6.57 9.61 10.51
C CYS A 152 -6.61 10.56 9.32
N GLY A 153 -5.72 10.35 8.36
CA GLY A 153 -5.79 11.01 7.06
C GLY A 153 -6.87 10.38 6.18
N ALA A 154 -6.91 9.04 6.18
CA ALA A 154 -7.94 8.24 5.55
C ALA A 154 -8.04 6.87 6.23
N VAL A 155 -9.19 6.21 6.09
CA VAL A 155 -9.40 4.82 6.48
C VAL A 155 -9.82 4.02 5.26
N ALA A 156 -9.19 2.90 5.02
CA ALA A 156 -9.59 1.97 3.98
C ALA A 156 -10.35 0.78 4.60
N VAL A 157 -11.46 0.40 3.99
CA VAL A 157 -12.23 -0.80 4.37
C VAL A 157 -12.03 -1.87 3.32
N SER A 158 -11.59 -3.05 3.74
CA SER A 158 -11.43 -4.21 2.86
C SER A 158 -12.78 -4.68 2.33
N TRP A 159 -12.90 -4.83 1.01
CA TRP A 159 -14.17 -5.18 0.35
C TRP A 159 -14.54 -6.65 0.56
N TYR A 160 -15.06 -6.98 1.73
CA TYR A 160 -15.50 -8.35 2.06
C TYR A 160 -16.98 -8.59 1.73
N ARG A 161 -17.72 -7.59 1.27
CA ARG A 161 -19.15 -7.69 0.88
C ARG A 161 -20.08 -8.09 2.02
N SER A 162 -19.60 -8.07 3.24
CA SER A 162 -20.34 -8.46 4.43
C SER A 162 -21.15 -7.30 5.01
N GLU A 163 -22.17 -7.61 5.80
CA GLU A 163 -22.97 -6.59 6.49
C GLU A 163 -22.10 -5.68 7.38
N TYR A 164 -21.13 -6.27 8.10
CA TYR A 164 -20.23 -5.48 8.94
C TYR A 164 -19.31 -4.54 8.12
N THR A 165 -18.86 -4.97 6.94
CA THR A 165 -18.10 -4.12 6.01
C THR A 165 -18.91 -2.91 5.57
N LEU A 166 -20.16 -3.13 5.16
CA LEU A 166 -21.04 -2.06 4.71
C LEU A 166 -21.43 -1.12 5.88
N ALA A 167 -21.70 -1.68 7.06
CA ALA A 167 -21.99 -0.93 8.26
C ALA A 167 -20.80 -0.04 8.68
N ALA A 168 -19.58 -0.56 8.62
CA ALA A 168 -18.38 0.21 8.92
C ALA A 168 -18.15 1.35 7.92
N ILE A 169 -18.32 1.10 6.61
CA ILE A 169 -18.23 2.16 5.59
C ILE A 169 -19.25 3.26 5.89
N LYS A 170 -20.50 2.91 6.16
CA LYS A 170 -21.54 3.87 6.51
C LYS A 170 -21.18 4.69 7.74
N MET A 171 -20.74 4.03 8.82
CA MET A 171 -20.37 4.68 10.09
C MET A 171 -19.20 5.67 9.92
N LEU A 172 -18.17 5.28 9.16
CA LEU A 172 -17.03 6.14 8.86
C LEU A 172 -17.45 7.36 8.02
N LEU A 173 -18.34 7.18 7.02
CA LEU A 173 -18.87 8.27 6.21
C LEU A 173 -19.71 9.23 7.05
N GLU A 174 -20.60 8.72 7.91
CA GLU A 174 -21.42 9.53 8.84
C GLU A 174 -20.56 10.33 9.82
N ALA A 175 -19.44 9.78 10.27
CA ALA A 175 -18.44 10.49 11.08
C ALA A 175 -17.62 11.52 10.27
N GLY A 176 -17.77 11.56 8.94
CA GLY A 176 -17.04 12.46 8.04
C GLY A 176 -15.56 12.03 7.84
N VAL A 177 -15.26 10.76 7.98
CA VAL A 177 -13.93 10.18 7.71
C VAL A 177 -13.75 10.04 6.20
N LYS A 178 -12.56 10.39 5.69
CA LYS A 178 -12.17 10.08 4.31
C LYS A 178 -12.04 8.56 4.16
N THR A 179 -13.06 7.92 3.58
CA THR A 179 -13.19 6.47 3.53
C THR A 179 -12.87 5.95 2.14
N ASN A 180 -11.95 4.99 2.07
CA ASN A 180 -11.61 4.28 0.84
C ASN A 180 -12.09 2.81 0.92
N ILE A 181 -12.25 2.19 -0.23
CA ILE A 181 -12.42 0.74 -0.34
C ILE A 181 -11.12 0.13 -0.86
N HIS A 182 -10.59 -0.87 -0.18
CA HIS A 182 -9.53 -1.74 -0.69
C HIS A 182 -10.15 -2.98 -1.34
N TYR A 183 -9.98 -3.10 -2.64
CA TYR A 183 -10.54 -4.17 -3.45
C TYR A 183 -9.43 -5.08 -3.98
N VAL A 184 -9.37 -6.33 -3.51
CA VAL A 184 -8.39 -7.31 -4.01
C VAL A 184 -8.83 -7.78 -5.41
N LEU A 185 -8.01 -7.48 -6.41
CA LEU A 185 -8.24 -7.80 -7.81
C LEU A 185 -7.53 -9.11 -8.18
N GLY A 186 -8.32 -10.14 -8.42
CA GLY A 186 -7.87 -11.48 -8.81
C GLY A 186 -8.89 -12.18 -9.70
N ASN A 187 -8.62 -13.42 -10.10
CA ASN A 187 -9.51 -14.20 -10.96
C ASN A 187 -10.95 -14.30 -10.42
N ASN A 188 -11.09 -14.41 -9.10
CA ASN A 188 -12.39 -14.57 -8.45
C ASN A 188 -13.20 -13.27 -8.38
N SER A 189 -12.56 -12.12 -8.49
CA SER A 189 -13.17 -10.81 -8.23
C SER A 189 -13.20 -9.89 -9.44
N ILE A 190 -12.45 -10.18 -10.51
CA ILE A 190 -12.32 -9.28 -11.67
C ILE A 190 -13.65 -9.00 -12.38
N ASN A 191 -14.54 -9.98 -12.49
CA ASN A 191 -15.84 -9.78 -13.12
C ASN A 191 -16.72 -8.82 -12.32
N GLU A 192 -16.75 -8.97 -11.00
CA GLU A 192 -17.45 -8.04 -10.10
C GLU A 192 -16.86 -6.63 -10.20
N ALA A 193 -15.52 -6.52 -10.20
CA ALA A 193 -14.85 -5.22 -10.33
C ALA A 193 -15.26 -4.49 -11.61
N ILE A 194 -15.25 -5.19 -12.76
CA ILE A 194 -15.68 -4.64 -14.05
C ILE A 194 -17.16 -4.18 -13.99
N THR A 195 -18.04 -5.01 -13.44
CA THR A 195 -19.47 -4.69 -13.34
C THR A 195 -19.68 -3.47 -12.45
N ARG A 196 -19.09 -3.44 -11.26
CA ARG A 196 -19.25 -2.31 -10.32
C ARG A 196 -18.71 -0.99 -10.83
N LEU A 197 -17.59 -1.01 -11.57
CA LEU A 197 -17.06 0.19 -12.20
C LEU A 197 -18.01 0.72 -13.28
N LYS A 198 -18.55 -0.16 -14.15
CA LYS A 198 -19.47 0.21 -15.22
C LYS A 198 -20.82 0.70 -14.71
N GLU A 199 -21.36 0.04 -13.72
CA GLU A 199 -22.69 0.31 -13.17
C GLU A 199 -22.67 1.32 -12.02
N HIS A 200 -21.48 1.77 -11.62
CA HIS A 200 -21.29 2.71 -10.50
C HIS A 200 -21.91 2.23 -9.18
N THR A 201 -21.78 0.93 -8.87
CA THR A 201 -22.45 0.27 -7.73
C THR A 201 -21.59 0.13 -6.47
N PHE A 202 -20.48 0.83 -6.39
CA PHE A 202 -19.79 1.02 -5.11
C PHE A 202 -20.59 1.99 -4.21
N PRO A 203 -20.46 1.89 -2.87
CA PRO A 203 -21.17 2.79 -1.95
C PRO A 203 -20.96 4.27 -2.27
N GLU A 204 -22.02 5.05 -2.19
CA GLU A 204 -21.96 6.51 -2.36
C GLU A 204 -21.14 7.17 -1.23
N GLY A 205 -20.55 8.32 -1.53
CA GLY A 205 -19.80 9.13 -0.56
C GLY A 205 -18.39 8.66 -0.27
N ILE A 206 -17.95 7.49 -0.75
CA ILE A 206 -16.57 7.06 -0.58
C ILE A 206 -15.61 7.97 -1.35
N ASN A 207 -14.40 8.15 -0.81
CA ASN A 207 -13.37 8.96 -1.46
C ASN A 207 -12.74 8.22 -2.66
N ALA A 208 -12.44 6.93 -2.50
CA ALA A 208 -11.80 6.15 -3.55
C ALA A 208 -12.08 4.65 -3.44
N VAL A 209 -11.97 3.96 -4.58
CA VAL A 209 -11.75 2.50 -4.64
C VAL A 209 -10.31 2.26 -5.07
N ILE A 210 -9.55 1.53 -4.27
CA ILE A 210 -8.15 1.19 -4.52
C ILE A 210 -8.06 -0.29 -4.86
N PHE A 211 -7.69 -0.61 -6.09
CA PHE A 211 -7.49 -1.97 -6.53
C PHE A 211 -6.11 -2.48 -6.11
N LEU A 212 -6.09 -3.55 -5.35
CA LEU A 212 -4.89 -4.24 -4.89
C LEU A 212 -4.74 -5.53 -5.70
N LEU A 213 -3.67 -5.66 -6.48
CA LEU A 213 -3.44 -6.87 -7.25
C LEU A 213 -3.29 -8.08 -6.31
N HIS A 214 -4.05 -9.15 -6.57
CA HIS A 214 -3.93 -10.39 -5.80
C HIS A 214 -2.51 -10.96 -5.90
N LYS A 215 -1.98 -11.36 -4.75
CA LYS A 215 -0.64 -11.94 -4.61
C LYS A 215 -0.75 -13.30 -3.93
N PRO A 216 -0.13 -14.35 -4.49
CA PRO A 216 -0.14 -15.69 -3.91
C PRO A 216 0.86 -15.79 -2.75
N ALA A 217 0.68 -14.95 -1.73
CA ALA A 217 1.46 -14.94 -0.50
C ALA A 217 0.60 -15.39 0.67
N GLY A 218 1.21 -15.98 1.69
CA GLY A 218 0.52 -16.51 2.85
C GLY A 218 -0.55 -17.55 2.44
N MET A 219 -1.80 -17.24 2.69
CA MET A 219 -2.95 -18.09 2.29
C MET A 219 -3.50 -17.71 0.90
N GLY A 220 -2.87 -16.80 0.17
CA GLY A 220 -3.27 -16.41 -1.19
C GLY A 220 -3.08 -17.55 -2.18
N SER A 221 -4.13 -17.91 -2.95
CA SER A 221 -4.09 -19.00 -3.93
C SER A 221 -3.42 -18.60 -5.23
N GLN A 222 -2.60 -19.48 -5.81
CA GLN A 222 -2.06 -19.33 -7.17
C GLN A 222 -3.16 -19.28 -8.25
N GLU A 223 -4.27 -19.94 -8.05
CA GLU A 223 -5.41 -19.97 -8.97
C GLU A 223 -6.09 -18.61 -9.10
N ASN A 224 -5.96 -17.75 -8.08
CA ASN A 224 -6.52 -16.41 -8.09
C ASN A 224 -5.60 -15.36 -8.75
N VAL A 225 -4.40 -15.74 -9.19
CA VAL A 225 -3.49 -14.85 -9.92
C VAL A 225 -4.02 -14.57 -11.31
N LEU A 226 -4.10 -13.30 -11.68
CA LEU A 226 -4.50 -12.86 -13.02
C LEU A 226 -3.41 -13.15 -14.04
N SER A 227 -3.82 -13.66 -15.20
CA SER A 227 -2.94 -13.82 -16.36
C SER A 227 -3.01 -12.59 -17.26
N PRO A 228 -1.89 -12.05 -17.74
CA PRO A 228 -1.92 -10.95 -18.71
C PRO A 228 -2.55 -11.36 -20.07
N ALA A 229 -2.72 -12.65 -20.33
CA ALA A 229 -3.43 -13.16 -21.53
C ALA A 229 -4.95 -13.23 -21.34
N ASP A 230 -5.47 -13.03 -20.13
CA ASP A 230 -6.90 -13.02 -19.87
C ASP A 230 -7.53 -11.71 -20.41
N PRO A 231 -8.52 -11.80 -21.33
CA PRO A 231 -9.14 -10.61 -21.92
C PRO A 231 -9.84 -9.70 -20.89
N ARG A 232 -10.20 -10.23 -19.71
CA ARG A 232 -10.77 -9.45 -18.62
C ARG A 232 -9.76 -8.46 -18.05
N VAL A 233 -8.46 -8.78 -18.13
CA VAL A 233 -7.39 -7.87 -17.68
C VAL A 233 -7.38 -6.61 -18.54
N ALA A 234 -7.40 -6.74 -19.87
CA ALA A 234 -7.48 -5.58 -20.75
C ALA A 234 -8.76 -4.77 -20.50
N LYS A 235 -9.89 -5.46 -20.25
CA LYS A 235 -11.17 -4.81 -19.98
C LYS A 235 -11.16 -4.01 -18.68
N ILE A 236 -10.66 -4.55 -17.57
CA ILE A 236 -10.62 -3.82 -16.28
C ILE A 236 -9.72 -2.59 -16.35
N PHE A 237 -8.53 -2.69 -16.95
CA PHE A 237 -7.63 -1.54 -17.10
C PHE A 237 -8.18 -0.50 -18.06
N GLY A 238 -8.92 -0.90 -19.09
CA GLY A 238 -9.65 0.01 -19.96
C GLY A 238 -10.74 0.78 -19.20
N GLU A 239 -11.54 0.11 -18.36
CA GLU A 239 -12.55 0.78 -17.51
C GLU A 239 -11.92 1.76 -16.51
N ILE A 240 -10.84 1.34 -15.84
CA ILE A 240 -10.11 2.21 -14.90
C ILE A 240 -9.58 3.47 -15.62
N SER A 241 -9.00 3.30 -16.80
CA SER A 241 -8.43 4.41 -17.59
C SER A 241 -9.48 5.34 -18.18
N ALA A 242 -10.72 4.89 -18.35
CA ALA A 242 -11.79 5.71 -18.89
C ALA A 242 -12.13 6.93 -18.02
N GLY A 243 -11.78 6.91 -16.74
CA GLY A 243 -11.78 8.07 -15.84
C GLY A 243 -13.14 8.67 -15.48
N LYS A 244 -14.25 8.00 -15.84
CA LYS A 244 -15.63 8.49 -15.63
C LYS A 244 -16.31 7.77 -14.46
N HIS A 245 -15.75 7.92 -13.25
CA HIS A 245 -16.30 7.30 -12.05
C HIS A 245 -16.75 8.37 -11.05
N PRO A 246 -17.83 8.13 -10.26
CA PRO A 246 -18.33 9.08 -9.27
C PRO A 246 -17.37 9.26 -8.07
N HIS A 247 -16.42 8.34 -7.88
CA HIS A 247 -15.37 8.35 -6.88
C HIS A 247 -14.01 8.20 -7.55
N LYS A 248 -12.93 8.51 -6.84
CA LYS A 248 -11.57 8.28 -7.34
C LYS A 248 -11.31 6.77 -7.48
N VAL A 249 -10.56 6.41 -8.51
CA VAL A 249 -10.08 5.04 -8.70
C VAL A 249 -8.55 5.07 -8.61
N GLY A 250 -8.01 4.25 -7.72
CA GLY A 250 -6.57 4.07 -7.53
C GLY A 250 -6.16 2.61 -7.62
N MET A 251 -4.87 2.38 -7.60
CA MET A 251 -4.29 1.04 -7.68
C MET A 251 -3.03 0.95 -6.83
N ASP A 252 -2.71 -0.27 -6.37
CA ASP A 252 -1.38 -0.52 -5.85
C ASP A 252 -0.34 -0.52 -6.97
N SER A 253 0.91 -0.26 -6.62
CA SER A 253 2.02 -0.21 -7.59
C SER A 253 2.25 -1.54 -8.34
N CYS A 254 1.73 -2.66 -7.84
CA CYS A 254 1.77 -3.95 -8.53
C CYS A 254 0.85 -4.00 -9.76
N CYS A 255 -0.15 -3.14 -9.84
CA CYS A 255 -1.03 -2.99 -11.00
C CYS A 255 -0.42 -2.14 -12.14
N VAL A 256 0.65 -1.38 -11.87
CA VAL A 256 1.26 -0.47 -12.86
C VAL A 256 1.65 -1.17 -14.17
N PRO A 257 2.26 -2.38 -14.16
CA PRO A 257 2.50 -3.10 -15.41
C PRO A 257 1.24 -3.35 -16.25
N GLY A 258 0.11 -3.63 -15.60
CA GLY A 258 -1.19 -3.78 -16.26
C GLY A 258 -1.68 -2.48 -16.87
N LEU A 259 -1.56 -1.37 -16.14
CA LEU A 259 -1.96 -0.05 -16.63
C LEU A 259 -1.12 0.37 -17.84
N VAL A 260 0.21 0.19 -17.79
CA VAL A 260 1.14 0.49 -18.88
C VAL A 260 0.88 -0.37 -20.13
N ASN A 261 0.42 -1.62 -19.96
CA ASN A 261 0.18 -2.53 -21.09
C ASN A 261 -1.23 -2.43 -21.67
N PHE A 262 -2.24 -2.13 -20.87
CA PHE A 262 -3.66 -2.25 -21.24
C PHE A 262 -4.45 -0.95 -21.03
N GLY A 263 -3.91 0.04 -20.30
CA GLY A 263 -4.56 1.32 -20.10
C GLY A 263 -4.47 2.22 -21.35
N SER A 264 -5.43 3.13 -21.49
CA SER A 264 -5.46 4.16 -22.53
C SER A 264 -5.49 5.55 -21.89
N GLY A 265 -4.74 6.50 -22.47
CA GLY A 265 -4.68 7.87 -21.93
C GLY A 265 -4.02 7.97 -20.55
N VAL A 266 -3.10 7.06 -20.26
CA VAL A 266 -2.38 7.01 -18.99
C VAL A 266 -1.41 8.18 -18.88
N ILE A 267 -1.50 8.91 -17.78
CA ILE A 267 -0.54 9.98 -17.43
C ILE A 267 0.60 9.32 -16.67
N TYR A 268 1.72 9.10 -17.35
CA TYR A 268 2.86 8.36 -16.78
C TYR A 268 3.49 9.10 -15.60
N GLU A 269 3.46 10.42 -15.57
CA GLU A 269 3.95 11.26 -14.48
C GLU A 269 3.15 11.09 -13.17
N ALA A 270 1.94 10.53 -13.26
CA ALA A 270 1.10 10.22 -12.12
C ALA A 270 1.24 8.75 -11.66
N LEU A 271 2.13 7.97 -12.28
CA LEU A 271 2.36 6.58 -11.92
C LEU A 271 3.61 6.43 -11.07
N ASP A 272 3.45 5.78 -9.93
CA ASP A 272 4.55 5.24 -9.16
C ASP A 272 4.57 3.71 -9.25
N THR A 273 5.64 3.18 -9.85
CA THR A 273 5.90 1.73 -9.85
C THR A 273 6.30 1.24 -8.46
N CYS A 274 6.77 0.00 -8.31
CA CYS A 274 7.08 -0.58 -7.00
C CYS A 274 7.89 0.37 -6.12
N GLU A 275 7.28 0.87 -5.05
CA GLU A 275 7.90 1.78 -4.09
C GLU A 275 8.68 1.08 -2.98
N GLY A 276 8.52 -0.24 -2.85
CA GLY A 276 9.22 -1.05 -1.85
C GLY A 276 10.73 -0.83 -1.89
N ALA A 277 11.33 -0.51 -0.75
CA ALA A 277 12.74 -0.12 -0.60
C ALA A 277 13.18 1.11 -1.41
N ARG A 278 12.26 1.82 -2.09
CA ARG A 278 12.54 3.05 -2.84
C ARG A 278 12.02 4.28 -2.10
N TYR A 279 10.76 4.30 -1.75
CA TYR A 279 10.08 5.37 -1.02
C TYR A 279 9.23 4.83 0.13
N SER A 280 8.98 3.53 0.16
CA SER A 280 8.23 2.87 1.23
C SER A 280 8.93 1.60 1.73
N CYS A 281 8.54 1.16 2.93
CA CYS A 281 8.94 -0.10 3.53
C CYS A 281 7.87 -0.58 4.50
N TYR A 282 8.06 -1.78 5.05
CA TYR A 282 7.18 -2.38 6.05
C TYR A 282 7.95 -2.68 7.33
N ILE A 283 7.38 -2.37 8.48
CA ILE A 283 7.87 -2.79 9.80
C ILE A 283 6.87 -3.80 10.37
N SER A 284 7.34 -4.99 10.70
CA SER A 284 6.51 -6.04 11.30
C SER A 284 6.31 -5.84 12.80
N ALA A 285 5.29 -6.51 13.38
CA ALA A 285 5.00 -6.42 14.82
C ALA A 285 6.15 -6.91 15.71
N ASP A 286 7.06 -7.72 15.20
CA ASP A 286 8.27 -8.21 15.85
C ASP A 286 9.53 -7.41 15.48
N MET A 287 9.36 -6.13 15.10
CA MET A 287 10.45 -5.16 14.88
C MET A 287 11.46 -5.56 13.81
N LYS A 288 10.97 -6.03 12.66
CA LYS A 288 11.78 -6.25 11.47
C LYS A 288 11.39 -5.24 10.39
N LEU A 289 12.39 -4.61 9.77
CA LEU A 289 12.21 -3.80 8.57
C LEU A 289 12.29 -4.69 7.34
N LEU A 290 11.29 -4.62 6.47
CA LEU A 290 11.20 -5.34 5.20
C LEU A 290 10.92 -4.37 4.05
N PRO A 291 11.38 -4.64 2.83
CA PRO A 291 11.06 -3.82 1.66
C PRO A 291 9.58 -3.73 1.35
N CYS A 292 8.82 -4.77 1.70
CA CYS A 292 7.39 -4.89 1.40
C CYS A 292 6.73 -5.89 2.36
N SER A 293 5.48 -5.63 2.77
CA SER A 293 4.69 -6.52 3.63
C SER A 293 4.40 -7.90 3.03
N PHE A 294 4.64 -8.09 1.73
CA PHE A 294 4.52 -9.37 1.03
C PHE A 294 5.79 -10.22 1.06
N ASP A 295 6.89 -9.76 1.65
CA ASP A 295 8.07 -10.60 1.93
C ASP A 295 7.84 -11.50 3.15
N GLN A 296 6.87 -12.41 3.03
CA GLN A 296 6.44 -13.30 4.11
C GLN A 296 7.50 -14.34 4.49
N ASN A 297 8.50 -14.55 3.65
CA ASN A 297 9.65 -15.43 3.93
C ASN A 297 10.80 -14.67 4.61
N GLU A 298 10.63 -13.38 4.87
CA GLU A 298 11.60 -12.51 5.54
C GLU A 298 12.99 -12.52 4.85
N LYS A 299 12.99 -12.71 3.51
CA LYS A 299 14.22 -12.84 2.71
C LYS A 299 15.11 -11.60 2.79
N TYR A 300 14.50 -10.43 2.92
CA TYR A 300 15.15 -9.13 2.95
C TYR A 300 14.94 -8.40 4.29
N ALA A 301 14.61 -9.16 5.34
CA ALA A 301 14.32 -8.60 6.65
C ALA A 301 15.59 -8.16 7.38
N VAL A 302 15.56 -7.00 8.02
CA VAL A 302 16.60 -6.48 8.92
C VAL A 302 16.00 -6.22 10.30
N SER A 303 16.62 -6.74 11.36
CA SER A 303 16.15 -6.55 12.74
C SER A 303 16.34 -5.10 13.19
N LEU A 304 15.26 -4.46 13.66
CA LEU A 304 15.31 -3.14 14.30
C LEU A 304 15.66 -3.20 15.80
N GLN A 305 15.91 -4.38 16.34
CA GLN A 305 16.49 -4.51 17.69
C GLN A 305 17.99 -4.23 17.66
N ASP A 306 18.63 -4.48 16.51
CA ASP A 306 20.08 -4.38 16.34
C ASP A 306 20.48 -3.20 15.44
N HIS A 307 19.53 -2.65 14.66
CA HIS A 307 19.77 -1.59 13.67
C HIS A 307 18.73 -0.49 13.78
N THR A 308 19.13 0.72 13.44
CA THR A 308 18.19 1.82 13.19
C THR A 308 17.47 1.63 11.84
N ILE A 309 16.34 2.33 11.66
CA ILE A 309 15.62 2.36 10.36
C ILE A 309 16.56 2.86 9.25
N ALA A 310 17.40 3.85 9.54
CA ALA A 310 18.35 4.40 8.56
C ALA A 310 19.42 3.40 8.12
N GLU A 311 19.97 2.62 9.04
CA GLU A 311 20.94 1.55 8.75
C GLU A 311 20.27 0.44 7.94
N ALA A 312 19.11 -0.05 8.40
CA ALA A 312 18.34 -1.07 7.70
C ALA A 312 17.91 -0.64 6.28
N TRP A 313 17.52 0.63 6.10
CA TRP A 313 17.19 1.20 4.78
C TRP A 313 18.35 1.17 3.80
N ASN A 314 19.58 1.28 4.27
CA ASN A 314 20.80 1.28 3.47
C ASN A 314 21.55 -0.08 3.51
N SER A 315 20.93 -1.14 4.02
CA SER A 315 21.52 -2.48 4.14
C SER A 315 21.69 -3.20 2.79
N GLU A 316 22.49 -4.26 2.79
CA GLU A 316 22.70 -5.11 1.62
C GLU A 316 21.41 -5.86 1.23
N GLU A 317 20.56 -6.23 2.20
CA GLU A 317 19.28 -6.87 1.98
C GLU A 317 18.35 -5.96 1.16
N PHE A 318 18.27 -4.69 1.53
CA PHE A 318 17.47 -3.70 0.79
C PHE A 318 18.05 -3.41 -0.59
N GLU A 319 19.38 -3.37 -0.73
CA GLU A 319 20.01 -3.21 -2.04
C GLU A 319 19.79 -4.44 -2.93
N ALA A 320 19.82 -5.63 -2.37
CA ALA A 320 19.49 -6.86 -3.10
C ALA A 320 18.04 -6.87 -3.62
N PHE A 321 17.10 -6.27 -2.85
CA PHE A 321 15.72 -6.07 -3.33
C PHE A 321 15.63 -5.03 -4.45
N ARG A 322 16.38 -3.93 -4.39
CA ARG A 322 16.41 -2.83 -5.38
C ARG A 322 17.03 -3.26 -6.72
N LYS A 323 18.01 -4.16 -6.68
CA LYS A 323 18.77 -4.59 -7.87
C LYS A 323 17.89 -5.08 -9.03
N PRO A 324 16.87 -5.94 -8.84
CA PRO A 324 15.95 -6.29 -9.92
C PRO A 324 15.19 -5.10 -10.51
N LEU A 325 14.76 -4.14 -9.70
CA LEU A 325 14.04 -2.97 -10.18
C LEU A 325 14.89 -2.11 -11.12
N ARG A 326 16.22 -2.05 -10.86
CA ARG A 326 17.16 -1.32 -11.73
C ARG A 326 17.49 -2.07 -13.02
N ASN A 327 17.46 -3.40 -13.03
CA ASN A 327 18.07 -4.20 -14.08
C ASN A 327 17.10 -4.99 -14.97
N ARG A 328 15.83 -5.15 -14.57
CA ARG A 328 14.84 -5.87 -15.38
C ARG A 328 14.47 -5.11 -16.64
N CYS A 329 14.11 -5.86 -17.67
CA CYS A 329 13.58 -5.34 -18.93
C CYS A 329 14.46 -4.26 -19.58
N PRO A 330 15.79 -4.46 -19.78
CA PRO A 330 16.70 -3.43 -20.26
C PRO A 330 16.30 -2.85 -21.62
N ASP A 331 15.69 -3.66 -22.48
CA ASP A 331 15.31 -3.28 -23.84
C ASP A 331 13.83 -2.83 -23.97
N CYS A 332 13.11 -2.70 -22.86
CA CYS A 332 11.72 -2.28 -22.87
C CYS A 332 11.59 -0.76 -22.92
N LYS A 333 10.84 -0.25 -23.90
CA LYS A 333 10.58 1.20 -24.03
C LYS A 333 9.84 1.83 -22.83
N ASP A 334 9.06 1.02 -22.09
CA ASP A 334 8.28 1.46 -20.92
C ASP A 334 8.99 1.13 -19.59
N ARG A 335 10.30 0.84 -19.63
CA ARG A 335 11.07 0.43 -18.45
C ARG A 335 11.03 1.46 -17.34
N GLU A 336 11.19 2.72 -17.68
CA GLU A 336 11.22 3.82 -16.71
C GLU A 336 9.90 3.96 -15.94
N ASN A 337 8.77 3.65 -16.60
CA ASN A 337 7.44 3.73 -16.01
C ASN A 337 7.00 2.46 -15.28
N CYS A 338 7.67 1.31 -15.48
CA CYS A 338 7.20 0.02 -15.01
C CYS A 338 8.22 -0.75 -14.18
N MET A 339 9.52 -0.57 -14.41
CA MET A 339 10.65 -1.25 -13.75
C MET A 339 10.53 -2.78 -13.69
N GLY A 340 9.75 -3.39 -14.61
CA GLY A 340 9.58 -4.85 -14.69
C GLY A 340 8.67 -5.46 -13.62
N GLY A 341 7.94 -4.65 -12.84
CA GLY A 341 6.96 -5.10 -11.86
C GLY A 341 7.57 -5.68 -10.58
N CYS A 342 6.81 -6.55 -9.89
CA CYS A 342 7.12 -7.01 -8.54
C CYS A 342 8.44 -7.83 -8.44
N PRO A 343 9.41 -7.43 -7.61
CA PRO A 343 10.64 -8.19 -7.40
C PRO A 343 10.43 -9.52 -6.64
N LEU A 344 9.43 -9.57 -5.74
CA LEU A 344 9.14 -10.75 -4.92
C LEU A 344 8.39 -11.82 -5.71
N MET A 345 7.47 -11.40 -6.57
CA MET A 345 6.51 -12.29 -7.24
C MET A 345 6.43 -11.99 -8.75
N PRO A 346 7.43 -12.41 -9.54
CA PRO A 346 7.42 -12.14 -10.98
C PRO A 346 6.19 -12.66 -11.72
N LYS A 347 5.57 -13.73 -11.23
CA LYS A 347 4.39 -14.37 -11.84
C LYS A 347 3.12 -13.52 -11.83
N ILE A 348 3.02 -12.50 -10.98
CA ILE A 348 1.85 -11.60 -10.94
C ILE A 348 1.93 -10.45 -11.95
N VAL A 349 3.06 -10.29 -12.63
CA VAL A 349 3.31 -9.13 -13.51
C VAL A 349 2.39 -9.16 -14.72
N LEU A 350 1.51 -8.19 -14.83
CA LEU A 350 0.53 -8.07 -15.93
C LEU A 350 1.17 -7.46 -17.18
N CYS A 351 2.09 -8.20 -17.80
CA CYS A 351 2.81 -7.81 -19.00
C CYS A 351 2.85 -8.93 -20.03
N THR A 352 2.45 -8.63 -21.28
CA THR A 352 2.49 -9.59 -22.40
C THR A 352 3.82 -9.60 -23.14
N ARG A 353 4.64 -8.55 -22.97
CA ARG A 353 5.88 -8.33 -23.75
C ARG A 353 7.06 -9.18 -23.27
N ASN A 354 7.03 -9.69 -22.04
CA ASN A 354 8.17 -10.35 -21.39
C ASN A 354 7.92 -11.84 -21.16
N LYS A 355 7.86 -12.61 -22.25
CA LYS A 355 7.83 -14.09 -22.17
C LYS A 355 9.21 -14.74 -21.92
N LYS A 356 10.32 -13.98 -21.93
CA LYS A 356 11.69 -14.52 -21.95
C LYS A 356 12.53 -14.30 -20.68
N THR A 357 12.00 -13.63 -19.63
CA THR A 357 12.81 -13.20 -18.47
C THR A 357 12.29 -13.68 -17.11
N PHE A 358 11.45 -14.72 -17.07
CA PHE A 358 10.99 -15.32 -15.81
C PHE A 358 11.35 -16.79 -15.73
#